data_6b7409fdc86bdf4b6cb8b1c2329bb53c
#
_entry.id   6b7409fdc86bdf4b6cb8b1c2329bb53c
#
_cell.length_a   1.000
_cell.length_b   1.000
_cell.length_c   1.000
_cell.angle_alpha   90.00
_cell.angle_beta   90.00
_cell.angle_gamma   90.00
#
_symmetry.space_group_name_H-M   'P 1'
#
loop_
_entity.id
_entity.type
_entity.pdbx_description
1 polymer ?
#
loop_
_entity_poly.entity_id
_entity_poly.type
_entity_poly.pdbx_seq_one_letter_code
_entity_poly.pdbx_strand_id
1 'polypeptide(L)'
;EELGKYRADVMVVIAFGQILPKEILEMTPYGCINVHASLLPKYRGAAPIQWAVIDGEPVSGVTTMQMDEGLDTGDMLLKTEVALDEKETGGSLHDKLASAGAKLCVRTLKELEAGRLVPEKQGESPTAYARMLDKKLGAIDWTRSACSIERLVRGLNPWPSAYTDWNGKTMKIWEADVTEAESGQTPGTVMAVQKNSFSVQTGKGQLVVKALQIPGKKRMDTGAFLRGYTLEEGTQ
;
A
#
# COMPACT_ATOMS: atom_id res chain seq x y z
N GLU A 1 24.58 -5.25 -23.51
CA GLU A 1 25.96 -4.78 -23.82
C GLU A 1 26.38 -3.59 -22.94
N GLU A 2 25.53 -2.58 -22.72
CA GLU A 2 25.89 -1.37 -21.95
C GLU A 2 26.24 -1.69 -20.49
N LEU A 3 25.40 -2.48 -19.82
CA LEU A 3 25.64 -2.88 -18.42
C LEU A 3 26.93 -3.66 -18.20
N GLY A 4 27.34 -4.51 -19.16
CA GLY A 4 28.56 -5.31 -19.05
C GLY A 4 29.85 -4.48 -19.00
N LYS A 5 29.82 -3.23 -19.46
CA LYS A 5 30.97 -2.31 -19.43
C LYS A 5 31.38 -1.92 -18.00
N TYR A 6 30.44 -1.97 -17.05
CA TYR A 6 30.68 -1.56 -15.66
C TYR A 6 31.43 -2.62 -14.84
N ARG A 7 31.53 -3.86 -15.31
CA ARG A 7 32.20 -4.98 -14.61
C ARG A 7 31.79 -5.08 -13.14
N ALA A 8 30.49 -4.89 -12.88
CA ALA A 8 29.96 -4.96 -11.51
C ALA A 8 30.02 -6.39 -10.96
N ASP A 9 30.24 -6.53 -9.67
CA ASP A 9 30.20 -7.82 -8.97
C ASP A 9 28.78 -8.27 -8.68
N VAL A 10 27.86 -7.32 -8.44
CA VAL A 10 26.45 -7.53 -8.13
C VAL A 10 25.62 -6.40 -8.70
N MET A 11 24.38 -6.67 -9.09
CA MET A 11 23.39 -5.65 -9.45
C MET A 11 22.34 -5.55 -8.35
N VAL A 12 22.02 -4.32 -7.94
CA VAL A 12 20.92 -4.05 -6.99
C VAL A 12 19.73 -3.48 -7.76
N VAL A 13 18.58 -4.11 -7.59
CA VAL A 13 17.34 -3.75 -8.27
C VAL A 13 16.32 -3.28 -7.22
N ILE A 14 15.78 -2.08 -7.41
CA ILE A 14 14.81 -1.47 -6.50
C ILE A 14 13.72 -0.80 -7.33
N ALA A 15 12.47 -1.21 -7.14
CA ALA A 15 11.29 -0.61 -7.78
C ALA A 15 11.44 -0.43 -9.32
N PHE A 16 12.08 -1.36 -9.99
CA PHE A 16 12.37 -1.26 -11.43
C PHE A 16 11.12 -1.47 -12.30
N GLY A 17 10.17 -2.29 -11.83
CA GLY A 17 8.87 -2.46 -12.48
C GLY A 17 8.88 -3.23 -13.81
N GLN A 18 9.99 -3.90 -14.14
CA GLN A 18 10.12 -4.72 -15.35
C GLN A 18 10.75 -6.06 -14.99
N ILE A 19 10.36 -7.08 -15.77
CA ILE A 19 10.99 -8.40 -15.68
C ILE A 19 12.36 -8.32 -16.31
N LEU A 20 13.39 -8.80 -15.60
CA LEU A 20 14.75 -8.89 -16.12
C LEU A 20 14.91 -10.22 -16.83
N PRO A 21 15.45 -10.22 -18.06
CA PRO A 21 15.78 -11.47 -18.76
C PRO A 21 16.95 -12.18 -18.09
N LYS A 22 17.06 -13.49 -18.31
CA LYS A 22 18.07 -14.36 -17.70
C LYS A 22 19.50 -13.84 -17.91
N GLU A 23 19.79 -13.32 -19.09
CA GLU A 23 21.10 -12.77 -19.43
C GLU A 23 21.51 -11.59 -18.53
N ILE A 24 20.53 -10.84 -18.00
CA ILE A 24 20.79 -9.76 -17.04
C ILE A 24 20.92 -10.33 -15.63
N LEU A 25 20.06 -11.28 -15.26
CA LEU A 25 20.07 -11.90 -13.94
C LEU A 25 21.40 -12.61 -13.65
N GLU A 26 22.03 -13.21 -14.67
CA GLU A 26 23.27 -13.96 -14.58
C GLU A 26 24.52 -13.16 -15.05
N MET A 27 24.39 -11.86 -15.34
CA MET A 27 25.45 -11.05 -15.93
C MET A 27 26.63 -10.81 -14.98
N THR A 28 26.38 -10.74 -13.69
CA THR A 28 27.39 -10.46 -12.67
C THR A 28 27.68 -11.70 -11.80
N PRO A 29 28.88 -11.84 -11.20
CA PRO A 29 29.24 -13.00 -10.37
C PRO A 29 28.24 -13.31 -9.26
N TYR A 30 27.66 -12.28 -8.64
CA TYR A 30 26.66 -12.44 -7.57
C TYR A 30 25.22 -12.19 -8.06
N GLY A 31 24.99 -12.09 -9.38
CA GLY A 31 23.66 -11.91 -9.96
C GLY A 31 22.98 -10.60 -9.57
N CYS A 32 21.65 -10.65 -9.45
CA CYS A 32 20.83 -9.50 -9.11
C CYS A 32 20.18 -9.66 -7.73
N ILE A 33 20.30 -8.66 -6.88
CA ILE A 33 19.63 -8.59 -5.57
C ILE A 33 18.51 -7.55 -5.66
N ASN A 34 17.28 -7.97 -5.32
CA ASN A 34 16.15 -7.07 -5.19
C ASN A 34 15.94 -6.67 -3.73
N VAL A 35 15.58 -5.40 -3.53
CA VAL A 35 15.10 -4.88 -2.24
C VAL A 35 13.58 -4.77 -2.33
N HIS A 36 12.89 -5.78 -1.80
CA HIS A 36 11.43 -5.91 -1.90
C HIS A 36 10.75 -5.38 -0.64
N ALA A 37 9.72 -4.55 -0.83
CA ALA A 37 9.05 -3.83 0.26
C ALA A 37 7.96 -4.68 0.95
N SER A 38 8.28 -5.92 1.31
CA SER A 38 7.46 -6.80 2.16
C SER A 38 8.33 -7.81 2.92
N LEU A 39 7.71 -8.50 3.87
CA LEU A 39 8.28 -9.69 4.51
C LEU A 39 7.96 -10.93 3.66
N LEU A 40 8.74 -11.17 2.61
CA LEU A 40 8.56 -12.35 1.75
C LEU A 40 8.52 -13.65 2.59
N PRO A 41 7.66 -14.60 2.21
CA PRO A 41 6.91 -14.72 0.96
C PRO A 41 5.57 -13.96 0.93
N LYS A 42 5.18 -13.19 1.98
CA LYS A 42 4.00 -12.34 1.94
C LYS A 42 4.15 -11.23 0.89
N TYR A 43 3.05 -10.91 0.20
CA TYR A 43 2.94 -9.75 -0.70
C TYR A 43 3.99 -9.74 -1.82
N ARG A 44 4.23 -10.88 -2.47
CA ARG A 44 4.88 -10.89 -3.78
C ARG A 44 4.09 -10.01 -4.73
N GLY A 45 4.75 -9.20 -5.54
CA GLY A 45 4.10 -8.41 -6.58
C GLY A 45 4.38 -6.92 -6.52
N ALA A 46 3.56 -6.15 -7.27
CA ALA A 46 3.87 -4.77 -7.62
C ALA A 46 3.57 -3.72 -6.54
N ALA A 47 2.65 -4.02 -5.60
CA ALA A 47 2.16 -3.02 -4.63
C ALA A 47 2.11 -3.54 -3.18
N PRO A 48 3.18 -4.18 -2.67
CA PRO A 48 3.18 -4.82 -1.34
C PRO A 48 2.87 -3.83 -0.21
N ILE A 49 3.30 -2.59 -0.33
CA ILE A 49 3.15 -1.54 0.68
C ILE A 49 1.67 -1.23 0.92
N GLN A 50 0.93 -0.96 -0.17
CA GLN A 50 -0.46 -0.58 -0.09
C GLN A 50 -1.34 -1.75 0.37
N TRP A 51 -1.05 -2.94 -0.14
CA TRP A 51 -1.82 -4.14 0.24
C TRP A 51 -1.62 -4.50 1.71
N ALA A 52 -0.42 -4.33 2.28
CA ALA A 52 -0.21 -4.53 3.72
C ALA A 52 -1.09 -3.60 4.59
N VAL A 53 -1.27 -2.33 4.18
CA VAL A 53 -2.17 -1.41 4.88
C VAL A 53 -3.65 -1.76 4.66
N ILE A 54 -4.05 -2.08 3.42
CA ILE A 54 -5.44 -2.44 3.07
C ILE A 54 -5.89 -3.69 3.82
N ASP A 55 -5.03 -4.68 3.94
CA ASP A 55 -5.31 -5.92 4.67
C ASP A 55 -5.24 -5.73 6.20
N GLY A 56 -4.66 -4.62 6.65
CA GLY A 56 -4.57 -4.26 8.08
C GLY A 56 -3.52 -5.05 8.82
N GLU A 57 -2.41 -5.34 8.17
CA GLU A 57 -1.27 -5.98 8.82
C GLU A 57 -0.71 -5.08 9.94
N PRO A 58 -0.40 -5.65 11.10
CA PRO A 58 0.23 -4.88 12.19
C PRO A 58 1.72 -4.63 11.93
N VAL A 59 2.35 -5.45 11.09
CA VAL A 59 3.77 -5.41 10.78
C VAL A 59 3.97 -5.68 9.29
N SER A 60 4.79 -4.86 8.64
CA SER A 60 5.36 -5.09 7.32
C SER A 60 6.88 -5.13 7.43
N GLY A 61 7.58 -4.97 6.34
CA GLY A 61 9.05 -4.94 6.37
C GLY A 61 9.65 -4.92 4.98
N VAL A 62 10.93 -5.17 4.95
CA VAL A 62 11.73 -5.26 3.72
C VAL A 62 12.47 -6.58 3.70
N THR A 63 12.50 -7.23 2.56
CA THR A 63 13.33 -8.41 2.29
C THR A 63 14.30 -8.11 1.15
N THR A 64 15.58 -8.35 1.34
CA THR A 64 16.50 -8.50 0.21
C THR A 64 16.45 -9.94 -0.27
N MET A 65 16.38 -10.14 -1.58
CA MET A 65 16.33 -11.48 -2.18
C MET A 65 17.21 -11.58 -3.42
N GLN A 66 17.74 -12.77 -3.67
CA GLN A 66 18.37 -13.12 -4.93
C GLN A 66 17.28 -13.22 -6.00
N MET A 67 17.40 -12.47 -7.09
CA MET A 67 16.39 -12.53 -8.16
C MET A 67 16.54 -13.80 -8.98
N ASP A 68 15.40 -14.35 -9.38
CA ASP A 68 15.24 -15.43 -10.34
C ASP A 68 14.32 -15.00 -11.51
N GLU A 69 13.96 -15.92 -12.39
CA GLU A 69 13.06 -15.65 -13.52
C GLU A 69 11.60 -15.46 -13.10
N GLY A 70 11.27 -15.76 -11.83
CA GLY A 70 9.91 -15.63 -11.29
C GLY A 70 9.61 -14.22 -10.77
N LEU A 71 8.34 -13.99 -10.45
CA LEU A 71 7.90 -12.73 -9.86
C LEU A 71 8.04 -12.78 -8.33
N ASP A 72 9.14 -12.20 -7.83
CA ASP A 72 9.48 -12.12 -6.40
C ASP A 72 9.56 -13.50 -5.71
N THR A 73 10.06 -14.52 -6.42
CA THR A 73 10.14 -15.91 -5.96
C THR A 73 11.52 -16.35 -5.53
N GLY A 74 12.53 -15.55 -5.80
CA GLY A 74 13.93 -15.87 -5.52
C GLY A 74 14.24 -16.04 -4.04
N ASP A 75 15.41 -16.61 -3.75
CA ASP A 75 15.82 -16.92 -2.38
C ASP A 75 15.96 -15.63 -1.52
N MET A 76 15.40 -15.65 -0.33
CA MET A 76 15.49 -14.53 0.61
C MET A 76 16.88 -14.49 1.24
N LEU A 77 17.45 -13.29 1.36
CA LEU A 77 18.79 -13.08 1.94
C LEU A 77 18.70 -12.54 3.38
N LEU A 78 18.18 -11.34 3.54
CA LEU A 78 17.95 -10.71 4.84
C LEU A 78 16.58 -10.07 4.90
N LYS A 79 16.05 -9.91 6.13
CA LYS A 79 14.77 -9.23 6.40
C LYS A 79 14.92 -8.21 7.50
N THR A 80 14.05 -7.22 7.48
CA THR A 80 13.83 -6.29 8.59
C THR A 80 12.36 -5.97 8.72
N GLU A 81 11.85 -5.97 9.95
CA GLU A 81 10.46 -5.67 10.25
C GLU A 81 10.25 -4.18 10.49
N VAL A 82 9.07 -3.70 10.14
CA VAL A 82 8.60 -2.33 10.38
C VAL A 82 7.16 -2.41 10.90
N ALA A 83 6.94 -1.98 12.13
CA ALA A 83 5.60 -1.90 12.70
C ALA A 83 4.78 -0.79 12.01
N LEU A 84 3.50 -1.07 11.77
CA LEU A 84 2.56 -0.08 11.26
C LEU A 84 1.92 0.66 12.43
N ASP A 85 1.82 1.98 12.30
CA ASP A 85 1.04 2.80 13.22
C ASP A 85 -0.46 2.60 12.99
N GLU A 86 -1.29 2.91 13.99
CA GLU A 86 -2.74 2.75 13.89
C GLU A 86 -3.35 3.49 12.68
N LYS A 87 -2.82 4.66 12.35
CA LYS A 87 -3.24 5.49 11.19
C LYS A 87 -2.22 5.46 10.05
N GLU A 88 -1.43 4.40 9.95
CA GLU A 88 -0.46 4.23 8.86
C GLU A 88 -1.14 4.33 7.50
N THR A 89 -0.54 5.11 6.59
CA THR A 89 -0.97 5.21 5.19
C THR A 89 0.00 4.49 4.26
N GLY A 90 -0.43 4.21 3.03
CA GLY A 90 0.49 3.70 2.00
C GLY A 90 1.71 4.60 1.80
N GLY A 91 1.51 5.94 1.87
CA GLY A 91 2.61 6.90 1.74
C GLY A 91 3.56 6.91 2.93
N SER A 92 3.05 6.96 4.17
CA SER A 92 3.91 6.96 5.35
C SER A 92 4.66 5.63 5.52
N LEU A 93 4.02 4.51 5.22
CA LEU A 93 4.68 3.20 5.23
C LEU A 93 5.78 3.12 4.16
N HIS A 94 5.53 3.67 2.95
CA HIS A 94 6.55 3.77 1.91
C HIS A 94 7.83 4.44 2.43
N ASP A 95 7.72 5.58 3.11
CA ASP A 95 8.88 6.33 3.61
C ASP A 95 9.64 5.55 4.70
N LYS A 96 8.91 4.87 5.60
CA LYS A 96 9.52 3.98 6.61
C LYS A 96 10.28 2.83 5.95
N LEU A 97 9.65 2.16 4.97
CA LEU A 97 10.24 1.02 4.28
C LEU A 97 11.42 1.44 3.39
N ALA A 98 11.38 2.61 2.77
CA ALA A 98 12.51 3.14 2.01
C ALA A 98 13.74 3.34 2.89
N SER A 99 13.55 3.92 4.09
CA SER A 99 14.63 4.10 5.07
C SER A 99 15.18 2.75 5.58
N ALA A 100 14.30 1.81 5.92
CA ALA A 100 14.67 0.48 6.39
C ALA A 100 15.37 -0.33 5.28
N GLY A 101 14.86 -0.27 4.06
CA GLY A 101 15.40 -0.95 2.88
C GLY A 101 16.81 -0.48 2.50
N ALA A 102 17.06 0.82 2.58
CA ALA A 102 18.40 1.36 2.33
C ALA A 102 19.44 0.78 3.30
N LYS A 103 19.10 0.72 4.60
CA LYS A 103 19.99 0.14 5.63
C LYS A 103 20.17 -1.36 5.42
N LEU A 104 19.07 -2.07 5.11
CA LEU A 104 19.12 -3.51 4.87
C LEU A 104 19.93 -3.84 3.62
N CYS A 105 19.81 -3.07 2.55
CA CYS A 105 20.60 -3.24 1.33
C CYS A 105 22.10 -3.15 1.61
N VAL A 106 22.55 -2.10 2.31
CA VAL A 106 23.96 -1.94 2.67
C VAL A 106 24.44 -3.11 3.54
N ARG A 107 23.63 -3.57 4.50
CA ARG A 107 23.94 -4.74 5.31
C ARG A 107 24.08 -6.00 4.46
N THR A 108 23.12 -6.22 3.54
CA THR A 108 23.15 -7.37 2.63
C THR A 108 24.42 -7.40 1.79
N LEU A 109 24.82 -6.28 1.22
CA LEU A 109 26.05 -6.20 0.41
C LEU A 109 27.31 -6.50 1.24
N LYS A 110 27.39 -6.00 2.47
CA LYS A 110 28.51 -6.32 3.38
C LYS A 110 28.56 -7.81 3.75
N GLU A 111 27.41 -8.43 4.02
CA GLU A 111 27.35 -9.86 4.32
C GLU A 111 27.66 -10.71 3.07
N LEU A 112 27.26 -10.24 1.88
CA LEU A 112 27.59 -10.86 0.61
C LEU A 112 29.10 -10.87 0.38
N GLU A 113 29.75 -9.71 0.49
CA GLU A 113 31.21 -9.55 0.34
C GLU A 113 31.99 -10.44 1.32
N ALA A 114 31.47 -10.55 2.54
CA ALA A 114 32.09 -11.39 3.59
C ALA A 114 31.77 -12.89 3.45
N GLY A 115 30.98 -13.31 2.47
CA GLY A 115 30.59 -14.70 2.27
C GLY A 115 29.72 -15.28 3.39
N ARG A 116 28.97 -14.46 4.11
CA ARG A 116 28.16 -14.88 5.27
C ARG A 116 26.66 -14.98 5.00
N LEU A 117 26.21 -14.63 3.79
CA LEU A 117 24.80 -14.79 3.43
C LEU A 117 24.45 -16.29 3.29
N VAL A 118 23.34 -16.66 3.89
CA VAL A 118 22.73 -17.97 3.74
C VAL A 118 21.36 -17.76 3.09
N PRO A 119 21.24 -18.00 1.77
CA PRO A 119 19.96 -17.86 1.08
C PRO A 119 18.92 -18.84 1.62
N GLU A 120 17.71 -18.35 1.84
CA GLU A 120 16.56 -19.12 2.31
C GLU A 120 15.52 -19.22 1.20
N LYS A 121 15.16 -20.44 0.80
CA LYS A 121 14.12 -20.67 -0.19
C LYS A 121 12.77 -20.19 0.32
N GLN A 122 12.03 -19.50 -0.54
CA GLN A 122 10.68 -19.11 -0.24
C GLN A 122 9.74 -20.33 -0.28
N GLY A 123 8.88 -20.44 0.73
CA GLY A 123 7.72 -21.34 0.70
C GLY A 123 6.56 -20.75 -0.11
N GLU A 124 5.37 -21.34 0.03
CA GLU A 124 4.14 -20.77 -0.50
C GLU A 124 3.83 -19.42 0.14
N SER A 125 3.27 -18.50 -0.65
CA SER A 125 2.84 -17.20 -0.11
C SER A 125 1.54 -17.39 0.68
N PRO A 126 1.48 -16.91 1.94
CA PRO A 126 0.25 -16.94 2.72
C PRO A 126 -0.73 -15.82 2.34
N THR A 127 -0.35 -14.92 1.44
CA THR A 127 -1.17 -13.82 0.94
C THR A 127 -1.42 -13.94 -0.55
N ALA A 128 -2.46 -13.28 -1.04
CA ALA A 128 -2.64 -13.10 -2.47
C ALA A 128 -1.48 -12.28 -3.07
N TYR A 129 -1.30 -12.40 -4.38
CA TYR A 129 -0.37 -11.57 -5.12
C TYR A 129 -0.73 -10.07 -4.97
N ALA A 130 0.23 -9.26 -4.55
CA ALA A 130 0.06 -7.82 -4.36
C ALA A 130 0.00 -7.12 -5.73
N ARG A 131 -1.16 -7.21 -6.37
CA ARG A 131 -1.39 -6.71 -7.73
C ARG A 131 -1.13 -5.21 -7.82
N MET A 132 -0.76 -4.78 -9.02
CA MET A 132 -0.60 -3.36 -9.34
C MET A 132 -1.89 -2.57 -9.01
N LEU A 133 -1.70 -1.37 -8.48
CA LEU A 133 -2.80 -0.47 -8.19
C LEU A 133 -3.33 0.16 -9.48
N ASP A 134 -4.63 0.36 -9.53
CA ASP A 134 -5.29 1.14 -10.55
C ASP A 134 -6.33 2.09 -9.92
N LYS A 135 -6.83 3.03 -10.70
CA LYS A 135 -7.83 4.00 -10.21
C LYS A 135 -9.15 3.36 -9.80
N LYS A 136 -9.52 2.22 -10.42
CA LYS A 136 -10.78 1.54 -10.14
C LYS A 136 -10.79 0.92 -8.74
N LEU A 137 -9.61 0.51 -8.24
CA LEU A 137 -9.47 -0.01 -6.88
C LEU A 137 -9.92 1.01 -5.82
N GLY A 138 -9.82 2.32 -6.13
CA GLY A 138 -10.22 3.38 -5.21
C GLY A 138 -11.73 3.59 -5.11
N ALA A 139 -12.55 3.02 -5.99
CA ALA A 139 -14.01 3.13 -5.88
C ALA A 139 -14.50 2.44 -4.60
N ILE A 140 -15.08 3.23 -3.69
CA ILE A 140 -15.57 2.71 -2.42
C ILE A 140 -16.80 1.85 -2.66
N ASP A 141 -16.71 0.59 -2.23
CA ASP A 141 -17.84 -0.32 -2.11
C ASP A 141 -18.43 -0.19 -0.71
N TRP A 142 -19.50 0.56 -0.58
CA TRP A 142 -20.16 0.82 0.71
C TRP A 142 -20.76 -0.43 1.36
N THR A 143 -20.93 -1.53 0.62
CA THR A 143 -21.41 -2.79 1.18
C THR A 143 -20.36 -3.52 2.04
N ARG A 144 -19.10 -3.11 1.97
CA ARG A 144 -18.03 -3.61 2.83
C ARG A 144 -18.15 -3.03 4.25
N SER A 145 -17.37 -3.57 5.20
CA SER A 145 -17.32 -3.00 6.56
C SER A 145 -16.61 -1.65 6.60
N ALA A 146 -17.00 -0.78 7.52
CA ALA A 146 -16.36 0.51 7.75
C ALA A 146 -14.85 0.38 7.97
N CYS A 147 -14.41 -0.64 8.71
CA CYS A 147 -13.00 -0.95 8.93
C CYS A 147 -12.27 -1.28 7.62
N SER A 148 -12.87 -2.08 6.75
CA SER A 148 -12.29 -2.39 5.42
C SER A 148 -12.17 -1.15 4.54
N ILE A 149 -13.17 -0.26 4.57
CA ILE A 149 -13.17 0.98 3.79
C ILE A 149 -12.14 1.98 4.35
N GLU A 150 -12.04 2.09 5.66
CA GLU A 150 -11.04 2.95 6.33
C GLU A 150 -9.61 2.53 5.96
N ARG A 151 -9.33 1.21 5.99
CA ARG A 151 -8.05 0.66 5.55
C ARG A 151 -7.78 0.93 4.07
N LEU A 152 -8.80 0.82 3.21
CA LEU A 152 -8.69 1.18 1.79
C LEU A 152 -8.32 2.66 1.63
N VAL A 153 -8.98 3.56 2.37
CA VAL A 153 -8.67 5.00 2.37
C VAL A 153 -7.22 5.24 2.73
N ARG A 154 -6.72 4.62 3.79
CA ARG A 154 -5.31 4.75 4.22
C ARG A 154 -4.34 4.10 3.24
N GLY A 155 -4.61 2.88 2.82
CA GLY A 155 -3.72 2.13 1.93
C GLY A 155 -3.53 2.80 0.57
N LEU A 156 -4.56 3.46 0.06
CA LEU A 156 -4.52 4.16 -1.22
C LEU A 156 -4.11 5.64 -1.12
N ASN A 157 -3.76 6.13 0.05
CA ASN A 157 -3.26 7.49 0.26
C ASN A 157 -1.71 7.50 0.12
N PRO A 158 -1.09 8.30 -0.78
CA PRO A 158 -1.70 9.38 -1.59
C PRO A 158 -2.24 8.96 -2.96
N TRP A 159 -1.97 7.75 -3.44
CA TRP A 159 -2.37 7.32 -4.78
C TRP A 159 -2.80 5.84 -4.77
N PRO A 160 -3.86 5.46 -5.51
CA PRO A 160 -4.72 6.27 -6.39
C PRO A 160 -5.78 7.09 -5.64
N SER A 161 -5.91 6.98 -4.32
CA SER A 161 -6.91 7.52 -3.42
C SER A 161 -8.27 6.79 -3.50
N ALA A 162 -8.92 6.63 -2.34
CA ALA A 162 -10.30 6.14 -2.28
C ALA A 162 -11.28 7.25 -2.66
N TYR A 163 -12.38 6.89 -3.32
CA TYR A 163 -13.38 7.86 -3.78
C TYR A 163 -14.78 7.25 -3.85
N THR A 164 -15.76 8.14 -3.83
CA THR A 164 -17.17 7.83 -4.09
C THR A 164 -17.77 8.85 -5.06
N ASP A 165 -18.99 8.60 -5.52
CA ASP A 165 -19.79 9.62 -6.21
C ASP A 165 -20.51 10.50 -5.20
N TRP A 166 -20.60 11.79 -5.49
CA TRP A 166 -21.42 12.76 -4.79
C TRP A 166 -22.03 13.71 -5.80
N ASN A 167 -23.34 13.59 -6.04
CA ASN A 167 -24.09 14.40 -7.02
C ASN A 167 -23.45 14.37 -8.43
N GLY A 168 -23.04 13.18 -8.91
CA GLY A 168 -22.40 13.00 -10.22
C GLY A 168 -20.94 13.50 -10.27
N LYS A 169 -20.33 13.79 -9.12
CA LYS A 169 -18.93 14.23 -9.02
C LYS A 169 -18.13 13.29 -8.16
N THR A 170 -16.90 12.99 -8.57
CA THR A 170 -15.98 12.20 -7.77
C THR A 170 -15.58 12.95 -6.51
N MET A 171 -15.92 12.40 -5.35
CA MET A 171 -15.45 12.87 -4.05
C MET A 171 -14.38 11.89 -3.55
N LYS A 172 -13.15 12.35 -3.40
CA LYS A 172 -12.07 11.57 -2.77
C LYS A 172 -12.17 11.67 -1.26
N ILE A 173 -11.99 10.55 -0.59
CA ILE A 173 -11.92 10.48 0.88
C ILE A 173 -10.44 10.30 1.26
N TRP A 174 -9.94 11.20 2.11
CA TRP A 174 -8.53 11.22 2.50
C TRP A 174 -8.29 10.76 3.93
N GLU A 175 -9.28 10.95 4.79
CA GLU A 175 -9.20 10.60 6.19
C GLU A 175 -10.58 10.25 6.73
N ALA A 176 -10.66 9.16 7.45
CA ALA A 176 -11.89 8.69 8.05
C ALA A 176 -11.61 7.96 9.37
N ASP A 177 -12.64 7.92 10.23
CA ASP A 177 -12.71 7.06 11.39
C ASP A 177 -13.84 6.02 11.22
N VAL A 178 -13.85 5.05 12.11
CA VAL A 178 -14.84 3.98 12.13
C VAL A 178 -15.67 4.09 13.39
N THR A 179 -16.97 3.85 13.28
CA THR A 179 -17.85 3.61 14.43
C THR A 179 -18.64 2.33 14.22
N GLU A 180 -18.92 1.62 15.31
CA GLU A 180 -19.72 0.39 15.30
C GLU A 180 -21.24 0.66 15.22
N ALA A 181 -21.66 1.93 15.15
CA ALA A 181 -23.06 2.30 15.04
C ALA A 181 -23.72 1.65 13.82
N GLU A 182 -24.90 1.08 14.04
CA GLU A 182 -25.71 0.46 13.00
C GLU A 182 -27.07 1.15 12.95
N SER A 183 -27.61 1.38 11.77
CA SER A 183 -28.88 2.07 11.61
C SER A 183 -29.95 1.27 10.85
N GLY A 184 -29.54 0.17 10.22
CA GLY A 184 -30.40 -0.59 9.32
C GLY A 184 -30.67 0.09 7.97
N GLN A 185 -30.05 1.25 7.71
CA GLN A 185 -30.16 1.95 6.43
C GLN A 185 -29.27 1.28 5.37
N THR A 186 -29.59 1.54 4.11
CA THR A 186 -28.83 1.03 2.97
C THR A 186 -27.39 1.55 3.02
N PRO A 187 -26.37 0.69 2.78
CA PRO A 187 -24.99 1.12 2.65
C PRO A 187 -24.84 2.24 1.61
N GLY A 188 -24.05 3.28 1.96
CA GLY A 188 -23.89 4.51 1.16
C GLY A 188 -24.76 5.67 1.64
N THR A 189 -25.73 5.44 2.54
CA THR A 189 -26.59 6.50 3.07
C THR A 189 -25.84 7.37 4.09
N VAL A 190 -25.92 8.68 3.93
CA VAL A 190 -25.42 9.66 4.92
C VAL A 190 -26.30 9.61 6.17
N MET A 191 -25.69 9.30 7.33
CA MET A 191 -26.41 9.03 8.57
C MET A 191 -26.49 10.22 9.50
N ALA A 192 -25.41 10.97 9.62
CA ALA A 192 -25.34 12.14 10.46
C ALA A 192 -24.39 13.17 9.85
N VAL A 193 -24.81 14.43 9.89
CA VAL A 193 -23.99 15.56 9.46
C VAL A 193 -23.69 16.43 10.68
N GLN A 194 -22.40 16.46 11.08
CA GLN A 194 -21.92 17.23 12.22
C GLN A 194 -21.09 18.42 11.73
N LYS A 195 -20.68 19.30 12.65
CA LYS A 195 -19.91 20.51 12.32
C LYS A 195 -18.64 20.22 11.51
N ASN A 196 -17.90 19.14 11.81
CA ASN A 196 -16.59 18.83 11.24
C ASN A 196 -16.49 17.42 10.67
N SER A 197 -17.58 16.70 10.53
CA SER A 197 -17.62 15.35 9.97
C SER A 197 -19.01 15.00 9.50
N PHE A 198 -19.12 13.99 8.65
CA PHE A 198 -20.37 13.28 8.41
C PHE A 198 -20.10 11.77 8.46
N SER A 199 -21.13 11.02 8.79
CA SER A 199 -21.04 9.55 8.78
C SER A 199 -21.86 8.95 7.66
N VAL A 200 -21.38 7.83 7.12
CA VAL A 200 -22.02 7.07 6.05
C VAL A 200 -22.22 5.64 6.51
N GLN A 201 -23.42 5.09 6.34
CA GLN A 201 -23.71 3.68 6.62
C GLN A 201 -22.89 2.79 5.68
N THR A 202 -22.31 1.74 6.24
CA THR A 202 -21.57 0.73 5.48
C THR A 202 -22.23 -0.63 5.68
N GLY A 203 -21.71 -1.67 5.07
CA GLY A 203 -22.22 -3.03 5.28
C GLY A 203 -22.08 -3.53 6.73
N LYS A 204 -21.15 -2.93 7.51
CA LYS A 204 -21.01 -3.14 8.95
C LYS A 204 -20.34 -1.92 9.57
N GLY A 205 -21.03 -1.25 10.49
CA GLY A 205 -20.58 0.00 11.10
C GLY A 205 -20.79 1.20 10.18
N GLN A 206 -20.26 2.34 10.58
CA GLN A 206 -20.31 3.58 9.78
C GLN A 206 -18.91 4.15 9.59
N LEU A 207 -18.66 4.72 8.40
CA LEU A 207 -17.46 5.48 8.10
C LEU A 207 -17.69 6.95 8.44
N VAL A 208 -16.86 7.53 9.29
CA VAL A 208 -16.91 8.96 9.69
C VAL A 208 -15.88 9.73 8.90
N VAL A 209 -16.30 10.49 7.91
CA VAL A 209 -15.42 11.24 6.99
C VAL A 209 -14.89 12.51 7.67
N LYS A 210 -13.55 12.66 7.72
CA LYS A 210 -12.83 13.77 8.35
C LYS A 210 -12.18 14.71 7.34
N ALA A 211 -11.64 14.17 6.24
CA ALA A 211 -11.03 14.97 5.18
C ALA A 211 -11.38 14.39 3.81
N LEU A 212 -11.64 15.28 2.89
CA LEU A 212 -12.12 14.96 1.54
C LEU A 212 -11.56 15.92 0.49
N GLN A 213 -11.85 15.61 -0.78
CA GLN A 213 -11.51 16.46 -1.91
C GLN A 213 -12.57 16.30 -3.00
N ILE A 214 -13.05 17.40 -3.54
CA ILE A 214 -13.94 17.44 -4.70
C ILE A 214 -13.17 17.97 -5.94
N PRO A 215 -13.64 17.71 -7.16
CA PRO A 215 -12.98 18.16 -8.38
C PRO A 215 -12.71 19.66 -8.39
N GLY A 216 -11.52 20.05 -8.82
CA GLY A 216 -11.09 21.46 -8.91
C GLY A 216 -10.73 22.12 -7.57
N LYS A 217 -10.82 21.40 -6.46
CA LYS A 217 -10.45 21.92 -5.12
C LYS A 217 -9.25 21.16 -4.55
N LYS A 218 -8.60 21.76 -3.56
CA LYS A 218 -7.58 21.10 -2.75
C LYS A 218 -8.24 20.17 -1.72
N ARG A 219 -7.50 19.21 -1.19
CA ARG A 219 -7.86 18.46 0.02
C ARG A 219 -8.27 19.44 1.11
N MET A 220 -9.36 19.15 1.81
CA MET A 220 -9.93 20.00 2.87
C MET A 220 -10.56 19.15 3.96
N ASP A 221 -10.62 19.71 5.16
CA ASP A 221 -11.38 19.13 6.26
C ASP A 221 -12.87 19.13 5.94
N THR A 222 -13.59 18.13 6.42
CA THR A 222 -15.05 18.01 6.21
C THR A 222 -15.79 19.24 6.71
N GLY A 223 -15.36 19.88 7.80
CA GLY A 223 -15.96 21.13 8.28
C GLY A 223 -15.84 22.30 7.28
N ALA A 224 -14.72 22.39 6.54
CA ALA A 224 -14.56 23.38 5.48
C ALA A 224 -15.50 23.08 4.29
N PHE A 225 -15.65 21.80 3.92
CA PHE A 225 -16.59 21.37 2.91
C PHE A 225 -18.04 21.74 3.29
N LEU A 226 -18.50 21.40 4.49
CA LEU A 226 -19.87 21.63 4.97
C LEU A 226 -20.24 23.13 5.12
N ARG A 227 -19.26 24.03 5.20
CA ARG A 227 -19.54 25.48 5.15
C ARG A 227 -19.87 25.99 3.75
N GLY A 228 -19.47 25.29 2.72
CA GLY A 228 -19.66 25.71 1.32
C GLY A 228 -20.61 24.83 0.52
N TYR A 229 -20.96 23.66 1.05
CA TYR A 229 -21.78 22.68 0.36
C TYR A 229 -22.80 22.06 1.30
N THR A 230 -24.01 21.88 0.82
CA THR A 230 -25.07 21.21 1.56
C THR A 230 -24.93 19.69 1.36
N LEU A 231 -24.90 18.96 2.47
CA LEU A 231 -25.01 17.52 2.52
C LEU A 231 -26.14 17.18 3.48
N GLU A 232 -27.15 16.46 3.01
CA GLU A 232 -28.34 16.14 3.80
C GLU A 232 -28.28 14.68 4.29
N GLU A 233 -28.77 14.45 5.50
CA GLU A 233 -28.97 13.10 6.03
C GLU A 233 -30.01 12.35 5.17
N GLY A 234 -29.77 11.06 4.97
CA GLY A 234 -30.57 10.23 4.07
C GLY A 234 -30.16 10.30 2.59
N THR A 235 -29.23 11.16 2.20
CA THR A 235 -28.65 11.17 0.83
C THR A 235 -27.83 9.89 0.61
N GLN A 236 -27.90 9.39 -0.62
CA GLN A 236 -27.20 8.18 -1.05
C GLN A 236 -26.20 8.47 -2.17
#